data_f9a10388a4df919e29d6af41144789a9
#
_entry.id   f9a10388a4df919e29d6af41144789a9
#
_cell.length_a   1.000
_cell.length_b   1.000
_cell.length_c   1.000
_cell.angle_alpha   90.00
_cell.angle_beta   90.00
_cell.angle_gamma   90.00
#
_symmetry.space_group_name_H-M   'P 1'
#
loop_
_entity.id
_entity.type
_entity.pdbx_description
1 polymer ?
#
loop_
_entity_poly.entity_id
_entity_poly.type
_entity_poly.pdbx_seq_one_letter_code
_entity_poly.pdbx_strand_id
1 'polypeptide(L)'
;MRAPDRGSPRFAELLTTLVLRRRPVPCPTSCVRAETRKAGPLSKITIDHEDDATETTVSAQLDSTHVPPTFGELGVRDEIVRALSEVGIDRTFAIQELTLPLALAGDDLIGQARTGMGKTFGFGVPLLNRITTDGSGTTTLDGTPRALVIVPTRELCVQVTGDLVSAAKYLPGSGKKGLEVLSIYGGRPYEQQISQLQKGVDVVVGTPGRLLDLANQGHLILGKIGVLVMDEADEMLDLGFLPDIERILTMVPDKRQTMLFSATMPGPIITLARTFLNRPTHIRAEEAESSAVHERTQQHVYRAHALDKAELVARVLQAEGRGATMIFTRTKRTAQKVADDLVERGFACGAVHGDLGQIAREKALDKFRAGKIDVLVATDVAARGIDIDDVTHVINYQCPEDEKTYVHRIGRTGRAGRTGIAITLVDWDDIPRWQLIDKALGLNMPDPVETYSSSPHLFEELGIPAGTTGRVHKQAPARSAESEPAERRPREDREETASRPKRNRVRRRTVRGKASDGDTAAASGADATEPKASNGQQKDPQADGASERAGSDAPASPARRRRRRRGNGAAGHDTASQDAPNADTVAASSAQ
;
A
#
# COMPACT_ATOMS: atom_id res chain seq x y z
N MET A 1 43.62 -2.39 32.75
CA MET A 1 42.15 -2.37 32.82
C MET A 1 41.64 -3.27 31.70
N ARG A 2 41.03 -4.38 32.03
CA ARG A 2 40.58 -5.42 31.10
C ARG A 2 39.28 -4.99 30.45
N ALA A 3 39.19 -5.12 29.13
CA ALA A 3 37.98 -4.95 28.35
C ALA A 3 36.94 -6.03 28.72
N PRO A 4 35.64 -5.74 28.67
CA PRO A 4 34.60 -6.71 28.96
C PRO A 4 34.44 -7.70 27.83
N ASP A 5 34.22 -8.93 28.23
CA ASP A 5 34.02 -10.14 27.46
C ASP A 5 32.78 -10.02 26.52
N ARG A 6 32.99 -10.28 25.24
CA ARG A 6 31.95 -10.23 24.22
C ARG A 6 31.10 -11.50 24.29
N GLY A 7 29.85 -11.30 24.58
CA GLY A 7 28.82 -12.33 24.73
C GLY A 7 28.62 -13.26 23.54
N SER A 8 28.41 -14.45 23.91
CA SER A 8 27.92 -15.68 23.29
C SER A 8 27.91 -15.80 21.74
N PRO A 9 28.86 -16.57 21.20
CA PRO A 9 29.04 -16.71 19.75
C PRO A 9 28.15 -17.75 19.06
N ARG A 10 27.14 -18.33 19.73
CA ARG A 10 26.49 -19.58 19.27
C ARG A 10 25.55 -19.46 18.07
N PHE A 11 24.91 -18.31 17.87
CA PHE A 11 24.00 -18.12 16.74
C PHE A 11 24.76 -17.65 15.48
N ALA A 12 25.76 -16.80 15.67
CA ALA A 12 26.65 -16.36 14.59
C ALA A 12 27.53 -17.53 14.06
N GLU A 13 27.92 -18.45 14.92
CA GLU A 13 28.65 -19.65 14.50
C GLU A 13 27.82 -20.62 13.65
N LEU A 14 26.50 -20.73 13.87
CA LEU A 14 25.63 -21.60 13.06
C LEU A 14 25.48 -21.05 11.63
N LEU A 15 25.28 -19.75 11.49
CA LEU A 15 25.18 -19.10 10.18
C LEU A 15 26.55 -18.91 9.51
N THR A 16 27.61 -18.62 10.28
CA THR A 16 28.99 -18.55 9.78
C THR A 16 29.50 -19.92 9.31
N THR A 17 29.10 -21.01 9.96
CA THR A 17 29.45 -22.36 9.52
C THR A 17 28.74 -22.73 8.20
N LEU A 18 27.54 -22.18 7.96
CA LEU A 18 26.83 -22.35 6.69
C LEU A 18 27.50 -21.58 5.54
N VAL A 19 28.05 -20.39 5.82
CA VAL A 19 28.72 -19.55 4.82
C VAL A 19 30.16 -20.04 4.52
N LEU A 20 30.89 -20.56 5.51
CA LEU A 20 32.27 -20.99 5.34
C LEU A 20 32.43 -22.37 4.67
N ARG A 21 31.37 -23.17 4.51
CA ARG A 21 31.44 -24.46 3.80
C ARG A 21 31.37 -24.38 2.28
N ARG A 22 31.44 -23.21 1.69
CA ARG A 22 31.51 -23.03 0.22
C ARG A 22 32.92 -23.18 -0.34
N ARG A 23 33.52 -24.37 -0.21
CA ARG A 23 34.65 -24.80 -1.06
C ARG A 23 34.18 -25.94 -1.96
N PRO A 24 34.49 -25.94 -3.25
CA PRO A 24 34.01 -26.96 -4.18
C PRO A 24 34.77 -28.27 -3.97
N VAL A 25 34.03 -29.32 -3.66
CA VAL A 25 34.54 -30.71 -3.69
C VAL A 25 33.46 -31.53 -4.44
N PRO A 26 33.84 -32.42 -5.37
CA PRO A 26 32.91 -33.10 -6.25
C PRO A 26 32.05 -34.12 -5.49
N CYS A 27 30.77 -34.19 -5.90
CA CYS A 27 29.74 -35.08 -5.39
C CYS A 27 30.07 -36.57 -5.45
N PRO A 28 29.52 -37.33 -4.51
CA PRO A 28 28.61 -38.39 -4.93
C PRO A 28 27.24 -38.32 -4.21
N THR A 29 26.24 -38.65 -4.98
CA THR A 29 24.85 -38.89 -4.66
C THR A 29 24.62 -39.65 -3.37
N SER A 30 24.07 -39.02 -2.34
CA SER A 30 23.18 -39.65 -1.36
C SER A 30 22.59 -38.60 -0.41
N CYS A 31 21.27 -38.60 -0.29
CA CYS A 31 20.50 -37.84 0.68
C CYS A 31 21.04 -38.10 2.10
N VAL A 32 21.61 -37.07 2.73
CA VAL A 32 21.93 -37.12 4.17
C VAL A 32 20.99 -36.14 4.86
N ARG A 33 19.99 -36.68 5.51
CA ARG A 33 19.21 -36.04 6.55
C ARG A 33 20.13 -35.77 7.72
N ALA A 34 20.58 -34.55 7.89
CA ALA A 34 21.37 -34.17 9.06
C ALA A 34 20.43 -33.81 10.22
N GLU A 35 20.20 -34.79 11.12
CA GLU A 35 19.64 -34.51 12.44
C GLU A 35 20.72 -33.86 13.28
N THR A 36 20.61 -32.57 13.54
CA THR A 36 21.48 -31.85 14.49
C THR A 36 20.87 -31.88 15.88
N ARG A 37 21.65 -32.43 16.81
CA ARG A 37 21.36 -32.46 18.24
C ARG A 37 21.39 -31.04 18.84
N LYS A 38 20.33 -30.70 19.56
CA LYS A 38 20.15 -29.71 20.63
C LYS A 38 20.93 -28.40 20.49
N ALA A 39 20.30 -27.43 19.82
CA ALA A 39 20.46 -26.00 20.07
C ALA A 39 19.08 -25.42 20.40
N GLY A 40 19.03 -24.46 21.33
CA GLY A 40 17.79 -23.93 21.91
C GLY A 40 16.77 -23.37 20.92
N PRO A 41 15.74 -22.74 21.36
CA PRO A 41 14.30 -22.90 21.07
C PRO A 41 13.78 -22.50 19.68
N LEU A 42 14.50 -22.72 18.59
CA LEU A 42 13.98 -22.77 17.25
C LEU A 42 13.52 -24.19 16.94
N SER A 43 12.25 -24.46 16.93
CA SER A 43 11.73 -25.83 16.90
C SER A 43 11.92 -26.56 15.57
N LYS A 44 12.06 -25.87 14.45
CA LYS A 44 12.47 -26.43 13.16
C LYS A 44 13.01 -25.34 12.23
N ILE A 45 14.29 -25.40 11.91
CA ILE A 45 14.84 -24.75 10.73
C ILE A 45 14.92 -25.84 9.66
N THR A 46 14.18 -25.68 8.57
CA THR A 46 14.27 -26.55 7.40
C THR A 46 15.08 -25.81 6.34
N ILE A 47 16.14 -26.46 5.86
CA ILE A 47 16.95 -25.94 4.76
C ILE A 47 16.69 -26.86 3.58
N ASP A 48 15.98 -26.38 2.60
CA ASP A 48 15.71 -27.11 1.37
C ASP A 48 16.65 -26.57 0.29
N HIS A 49 17.38 -27.49 -0.34
CA HIS A 49 18.16 -27.21 -1.54
C HIS A 49 17.33 -27.73 -2.72
N GLU A 50 16.76 -26.83 -3.51
CA GLU A 50 16.20 -27.23 -4.79
C GLU A 50 17.34 -27.61 -5.74
N ASP A 51 17.09 -28.60 -6.62
CA ASP A 51 18.08 -29.20 -7.53
C ASP A 51 18.72 -28.23 -8.56
N ASP A 52 18.26 -26.99 -8.62
CA ASP A 52 18.90 -25.91 -9.34
C ASP A 52 19.81 -25.13 -8.37
N ALA A 53 21.11 -25.28 -8.48
CA ALA A 53 22.19 -24.87 -7.54
C ALA A 53 22.26 -23.34 -7.23
N THR A 54 21.20 -22.60 -7.39
CA THR A 54 21.16 -21.13 -7.31
C THR A 54 20.36 -20.57 -6.13
N GLU A 55 19.44 -21.30 -5.53
CA GLU A 55 18.62 -20.79 -4.42
C GLU A 55 18.69 -21.69 -3.18
N THR A 56 18.95 -21.09 -2.00
CA THR A 56 18.86 -21.75 -0.70
C THR A 56 17.62 -21.20 0.01
N THR A 57 16.64 -22.05 0.31
CA THR A 57 15.44 -21.66 1.06
C THR A 57 15.63 -21.98 2.54
N VAL A 58 15.41 -20.98 3.39
CA VAL A 58 15.41 -21.11 4.85
C VAL A 58 14.01 -20.81 5.37
N SER A 59 13.35 -21.80 5.96
CA SER A 59 12.09 -21.63 6.65
C SER A 59 12.25 -21.90 8.15
N ALA A 60 11.65 -21.06 8.99
CA ALA A 60 11.63 -21.27 10.43
C ALA A 60 10.21 -21.15 10.97
N GLN A 61 9.82 -22.14 11.80
CA GLN A 61 8.64 -22.07 12.64
C GLN A 61 9.07 -21.69 14.06
N LEU A 62 8.51 -20.61 14.59
CA LEU A 62 8.80 -20.16 15.95
C LEU A 62 7.85 -20.84 16.94
N ASP A 63 8.39 -21.37 18.02
CA ASP A 63 7.58 -21.86 19.15
C ASP A 63 7.04 -20.70 19.98
N SER A 64 5.88 -20.89 20.60
CA SER A 64 5.24 -19.91 21.50
C SER A 64 6.10 -19.52 22.73
N THR A 65 7.15 -20.25 23.00
CA THR A 65 8.11 -20.00 24.10
C THR A 65 9.38 -19.26 23.66
N HIS A 66 9.52 -18.97 22.36
CA HIS A 66 10.69 -18.28 21.81
C HIS A 66 10.71 -16.81 22.24
N VAL A 67 11.83 -16.39 22.82
CA VAL A 67 12.09 -14.97 23.12
C VAL A 67 12.94 -14.40 22.00
N PRO A 68 12.40 -13.51 21.16
CA PRO A 68 13.15 -12.93 20.05
C PRO A 68 14.40 -12.18 20.53
N PRO A 69 15.52 -12.23 19.81
CA PRO A 69 16.73 -11.48 20.17
C PRO A 69 16.51 -9.97 20.05
N THR A 70 17.36 -9.21 20.72
CA THR A 70 17.46 -7.78 20.52
C THR A 70 18.27 -7.47 19.25
N PHE A 71 18.09 -6.28 18.69
CA PHE A 71 18.88 -5.84 17.53
C PHE A 71 20.39 -5.80 17.82
N GLY A 72 20.78 -5.44 19.05
CA GLY A 72 22.19 -5.43 19.47
C GLY A 72 22.80 -6.82 19.51
N GLU A 73 22.07 -7.85 19.95
CA GLU A 73 22.51 -9.25 19.93
C GLU A 73 22.78 -9.76 18.51
N LEU A 74 22.11 -9.20 17.51
CA LEU A 74 22.31 -9.53 16.09
C LEU A 74 23.43 -8.70 15.41
N GLY A 75 24.13 -7.84 16.14
CA GLY A 75 25.27 -7.07 15.64
C GLY A 75 24.87 -5.76 14.93
N VAL A 76 23.67 -5.26 15.15
CA VAL A 76 23.26 -3.94 14.69
C VAL A 76 24.00 -2.84 15.46
N ARG A 77 24.35 -1.74 14.79
CA ARG A 77 25.06 -0.60 15.39
C ARG A 77 24.30 0.02 16.55
N ASP A 78 25.02 0.45 17.56
CA ASP A 78 24.47 1.02 18.79
C ASP A 78 23.61 2.26 18.53
N GLU A 79 23.95 3.08 17.51
CA GLU A 79 23.18 4.26 17.14
C GLU A 79 21.78 3.91 16.62
N ILE A 80 21.64 2.83 15.84
CA ILE A 80 20.36 2.32 15.35
C ILE A 80 19.59 1.68 16.50
N VAL A 81 20.24 0.82 17.29
CA VAL A 81 19.61 0.18 18.48
C VAL A 81 19.03 1.23 19.41
N ARG A 82 19.80 2.27 19.73
CA ARG A 82 19.32 3.38 20.54
C ARG A 82 18.10 4.09 19.95
N ALA A 83 18.14 4.35 18.63
CA ALA A 83 17.04 5.02 17.94
C ALA A 83 15.75 4.19 17.97
N LEU A 84 15.85 2.86 17.79
CA LEU A 84 14.71 1.94 17.83
C LEU A 84 14.13 1.80 19.25
N SER A 85 15.00 1.70 20.27
CA SER A 85 14.56 1.65 21.68
C SER A 85 13.77 2.90 22.09
N GLU A 86 14.12 4.09 21.60
CA GLU A 86 13.39 5.32 21.91
C GLU A 86 11.95 5.33 21.39
N VAL A 87 11.66 4.53 20.36
CA VAL A 87 10.30 4.34 19.82
C VAL A 87 9.65 3.04 20.30
N GLY A 88 10.26 2.37 21.31
CA GLY A 88 9.71 1.17 21.93
C GLY A 88 9.94 -0.13 21.16
N ILE A 89 10.88 -0.15 20.21
CA ILE A 89 11.22 -1.33 19.40
C ILE A 89 12.54 -1.92 19.89
N ASP A 90 12.46 -2.83 20.86
CA ASP A 90 13.64 -3.40 21.52
C ASP A 90 14.01 -4.80 20.96
N ARG A 91 13.03 -5.56 20.48
CA ARG A 91 13.19 -6.94 20.02
C ARG A 91 12.74 -7.11 18.57
N THR A 92 13.30 -8.11 17.94
CA THR A 92 13.04 -8.43 16.53
C THR A 92 11.75 -9.23 16.34
N PHE A 93 11.15 -9.08 15.17
CA PHE A 93 10.14 -10.01 14.64
C PHE A 93 10.82 -11.20 13.97
N ALA A 94 10.08 -12.29 13.76
CA ALA A 94 10.60 -13.52 13.13
C ALA A 94 11.33 -13.27 11.81
N ILE A 95 10.75 -12.49 10.90
CA ILE A 95 11.39 -12.17 9.63
C ILE A 95 12.68 -11.38 9.82
N GLN A 96 12.75 -10.48 10.81
CA GLN A 96 13.94 -9.69 11.11
C GLN A 96 15.04 -10.57 11.69
N GLU A 97 14.70 -11.46 12.61
CA GLU A 97 15.65 -12.42 13.21
C GLU A 97 16.35 -13.26 12.15
N LEU A 98 15.61 -13.71 11.13
CA LEU A 98 16.13 -14.53 10.05
C LEU A 98 16.89 -13.73 8.98
N THR A 99 16.43 -12.50 8.68
CA THR A 99 17.03 -11.71 7.59
C THR A 99 18.24 -10.92 8.03
N LEU A 100 18.26 -10.36 9.26
CA LEU A 100 19.31 -9.45 9.71
C LEU A 100 20.72 -10.03 9.62
N PRO A 101 21.00 -11.28 10.07
CA PRO A 101 22.35 -11.81 9.99
C PRO A 101 22.91 -11.88 8.57
N LEU A 102 22.09 -12.29 7.61
CA LEU A 102 22.46 -12.40 6.18
C LEU A 102 22.57 -11.02 5.52
N ALA A 103 21.61 -10.16 5.79
CA ALA A 103 21.60 -8.81 5.23
C ALA A 103 22.75 -7.94 5.75
N LEU A 104 23.11 -8.06 7.04
CA LEU A 104 24.27 -7.37 7.61
C LEU A 104 25.61 -7.92 7.05
N ALA A 105 25.67 -9.21 6.69
CA ALA A 105 26.81 -9.80 5.99
C ALA A 105 26.94 -9.30 4.55
N GLY A 106 25.87 -8.71 3.99
CA GLY A 106 25.85 -8.14 2.65
C GLY A 106 25.34 -9.08 1.57
N ASP A 107 24.72 -10.19 1.93
CA ASP A 107 24.13 -11.15 1.01
C ASP A 107 22.83 -10.58 0.40
N ASP A 108 22.56 -10.95 -0.86
CA ASP A 108 21.27 -10.72 -1.48
C ASP A 108 20.24 -11.68 -0.87
N LEU A 109 19.01 -11.21 -0.67
CA LEU A 109 17.98 -12.02 -0.07
C LEU A 109 16.58 -11.77 -0.61
N ILE A 110 15.73 -12.78 -0.48
CA ILE A 110 14.29 -12.71 -0.71
C ILE A 110 13.62 -12.96 0.64
N GLY A 111 12.93 -11.96 1.17
CA GLY A 111 12.16 -12.05 2.40
C GLY A 111 10.68 -12.23 2.11
N GLN A 112 10.16 -13.45 2.29
CA GLN A 112 8.75 -13.70 2.12
C GLN A 112 8.03 -13.64 3.46
N ALA A 113 7.24 -12.57 3.65
CA ALA A 113 6.42 -12.36 4.85
C ALA A 113 5.24 -11.45 4.54
N ARG A 114 4.14 -11.62 5.25
CA ARG A 114 2.93 -10.78 5.13
C ARG A 114 3.17 -9.35 5.60
N THR A 115 2.28 -8.44 5.24
CA THR A 115 2.28 -7.05 5.73
C THR A 115 2.05 -7.03 7.26
N GLY A 116 2.74 -6.14 7.98
CA GLY A 116 2.63 -6.04 9.45
C GLY A 116 3.59 -6.93 10.24
N MET A 117 4.42 -7.76 9.57
CA MET A 117 5.42 -8.61 10.23
C MET A 117 6.78 -7.94 10.44
N GLY A 118 6.85 -6.61 10.34
CA GLY A 118 8.09 -5.86 10.60
C GLY A 118 9.12 -5.89 9.46
N LYS A 119 8.71 -6.17 8.21
CA LYS A 119 9.62 -6.20 7.05
C LYS A 119 10.49 -4.96 6.93
N THR A 120 9.94 -3.78 7.22
CA THR A 120 10.62 -2.49 7.07
C THR A 120 11.96 -2.45 7.79
N PHE A 121 12.04 -2.89 9.05
CA PHE A 121 13.31 -2.95 9.77
C PHE A 121 14.15 -4.19 9.42
N GLY A 122 13.55 -5.22 8.81
CA GLY A 122 14.27 -6.36 8.24
C GLY A 122 15.22 -5.96 7.10
N PHE A 123 14.84 -4.97 6.29
CA PHE A 123 15.71 -4.39 5.25
C PHE A 123 16.28 -3.03 5.63
N GLY A 124 15.54 -2.20 6.37
CA GLY A 124 15.94 -0.84 6.69
C GLY A 124 17.18 -0.78 7.60
N VAL A 125 17.22 -1.62 8.63
CA VAL A 125 18.37 -1.69 9.54
C VAL A 125 19.67 -2.08 8.80
N PRO A 126 19.74 -3.19 8.04
CA PRO A 126 20.96 -3.54 7.31
C PRO A 126 21.31 -2.53 6.21
N LEU A 127 20.31 -1.92 5.55
CA LEU A 127 20.53 -0.84 4.60
C LEU A 127 21.24 0.33 5.26
N LEU A 128 20.73 0.85 6.38
CA LEU A 128 21.31 1.95 7.12
C LEU A 128 22.69 1.62 7.66
N ASN A 129 22.85 0.41 8.21
CA ASN A 129 24.13 -0.09 8.70
C ASN A 129 25.18 -0.10 7.59
N ARG A 130 24.82 -0.60 6.40
CA ARG A 130 25.74 -0.77 5.27
C ARG A 130 26.21 0.55 4.66
N ILE A 131 25.29 1.52 4.43
CA ILE A 131 25.67 2.81 3.82
C ILE A 131 26.46 3.71 4.74
N THR A 132 26.42 3.46 6.06
CA THR A 132 27.16 4.22 7.08
C THR A 132 28.41 3.50 7.56
N THR A 133 28.64 2.24 7.14
CA THR A 133 29.79 1.43 7.49
C THR A 133 30.36 0.85 6.21
N ASP A 134 31.31 1.51 5.58
CA ASP A 134 32.10 0.82 4.57
C ASP A 134 33.20 -0.03 5.24
N GLY A 135 33.71 -1.05 4.53
CA GLY A 135 34.77 -1.91 5.03
C GLY A 135 36.09 -1.19 5.33
N SER A 136 36.19 0.12 5.06
CA SER A 136 37.33 1.00 5.36
C SER A 136 37.03 1.93 6.55
N GLY A 137 35.80 1.93 7.06
CA GLY A 137 35.39 2.78 8.20
C GLY A 137 35.14 4.25 7.86
N THR A 138 35.11 4.61 6.59
CA THR A 138 34.96 6.00 6.13
C THR A 138 34.17 6.10 4.83
N THR A 139 32.88 5.70 4.85
CA THR A 139 32.02 6.09 3.71
C THR A 139 31.73 7.58 3.80
N THR A 140 32.41 8.37 2.98
CA THR A 140 32.03 9.76 2.80
C THR A 140 30.74 9.81 1.99
N LEU A 141 29.61 10.01 2.68
CA LEU A 141 28.34 10.33 2.04
C LEU A 141 28.48 11.73 1.43
N ASP A 142 28.34 11.81 0.12
CA ASP A 142 28.56 13.03 -0.66
C ASP A 142 27.26 13.69 -1.12
N GLY A 143 26.12 13.24 -0.56
CA GLY A 143 24.81 13.72 -0.94
C GLY A 143 24.28 13.13 -2.24
N THR A 144 24.98 12.14 -2.82
CA THR A 144 24.43 11.30 -3.89
C THR A 144 23.82 10.04 -3.26
N PRO A 145 22.60 9.62 -3.63
CA PRO A 145 21.95 8.46 -3.03
C PRO A 145 22.81 7.20 -3.08
N ARG A 146 22.95 6.54 -1.94
CA ARG A 146 23.67 5.27 -1.77
C ARG A 146 22.73 4.09 -1.59
N ALA A 147 21.48 4.36 -1.23
CA ALA A 147 20.44 3.35 -1.10
C ALA A 147 19.16 3.80 -1.80
N LEU A 148 18.48 2.84 -2.42
CA LEU A 148 17.19 3.00 -3.07
C LEU A 148 16.21 1.95 -2.54
N VAL A 149 15.03 2.41 -2.10
CA VAL A 149 13.91 1.55 -1.73
C VAL A 149 12.76 1.83 -2.69
N ILE A 150 12.31 0.81 -3.39
CA ILE A 150 11.19 0.88 -4.34
C ILE A 150 9.97 0.27 -3.68
N VAL A 151 8.86 1.02 -3.66
CA VAL A 151 7.60 0.63 -3.01
C VAL A 151 6.41 0.90 -3.94
N PRO A 152 5.29 0.12 -3.86
CA PRO A 152 4.16 0.23 -4.79
C PRO A 152 3.36 1.52 -4.63
N THR A 153 3.22 2.02 -3.41
CA THR A 153 2.27 3.09 -3.09
C THR A 153 2.92 4.29 -2.44
N ARG A 154 2.25 5.44 -2.56
CA ARG A 154 2.71 6.71 -1.96
C ARG A 154 2.67 6.66 -0.44
N GLU A 155 1.66 6.00 0.07
CA GLU A 155 1.42 5.84 1.50
C GLU A 155 2.55 5.01 2.13
N LEU A 156 2.89 3.87 1.55
CA LEU A 156 4.02 3.05 1.97
C LEU A 156 5.36 3.80 1.82
N CYS A 157 5.51 4.62 0.76
CA CYS A 157 6.69 5.46 0.59
C CYS A 157 6.89 6.42 1.77
N VAL A 158 5.82 7.09 2.21
CA VAL A 158 5.88 8.01 3.36
C VAL A 158 6.16 7.26 4.66
N GLN A 159 5.51 6.11 4.86
CA GLN A 159 5.70 5.27 6.04
C GLN A 159 7.14 4.76 6.14
N VAL A 160 7.64 4.06 5.11
CA VAL A 160 9.02 3.54 5.08
C VAL A 160 10.05 4.68 5.26
N THR A 161 9.80 5.86 4.65
CA THR A 161 10.65 7.03 4.89
C THR A 161 10.65 7.43 6.36
N GLY A 162 9.48 7.46 7.02
CA GLY A 162 9.36 7.80 8.44
C GLY A 162 10.09 6.80 9.34
N ASP A 163 9.96 5.51 9.06
CA ASP A 163 10.64 4.43 9.79
C ASP A 163 12.16 4.53 9.65
N LEU A 164 12.66 4.74 8.42
CA LEU A 164 14.08 4.91 8.16
C LEU A 164 14.65 6.18 8.82
N VAL A 165 13.93 7.31 8.78
CA VAL A 165 14.32 8.55 9.46
C VAL A 165 14.40 8.33 10.96
N SER A 166 13.45 7.60 11.55
CA SER A 166 13.44 7.28 12.97
C SER A 166 14.63 6.40 13.36
N ALA A 167 14.90 5.35 12.60
CA ALA A 167 16.04 4.45 12.85
C ALA A 167 17.39 5.12 12.58
N ALA A 168 17.46 6.09 11.67
CA ALA A 168 18.68 6.81 11.30
C ALA A 168 19.03 7.99 12.22
N LYS A 169 18.23 8.27 13.24
CA LYS A 169 18.28 9.47 14.10
C LYS A 169 19.68 9.87 14.59
N TYR A 170 20.50 8.89 14.88
CA TYR A 170 21.86 9.08 15.44
C TYR A 170 22.98 8.74 14.45
N LEU A 171 22.63 8.36 13.21
CA LEU A 171 23.63 8.01 12.22
C LEU A 171 24.25 9.25 11.56
N PRO A 172 25.55 9.20 11.23
CA PRO A 172 26.19 10.22 10.43
C PRO A 172 25.66 10.17 8.98
N GLY A 173 25.60 11.31 8.32
CA GLY A 173 25.15 11.41 6.93
C GLY A 173 25.81 12.58 6.19
N SER A 174 25.39 12.81 4.95
CA SER A 174 25.84 13.96 4.14
C SER A 174 25.26 15.28 4.62
N GLY A 175 24.14 15.25 5.31
CA GLY A 175 23.47 16.44 5.87
C GLY A 175 24.12 16.95 7.16
N LYS A 176 23.92 18.24 7.43
CA LYS A 176 24.38 18.86 8.71
C LYS A 176 23.75 18.26 9.96
N LYS A 177 22.60 17.59 9.81
CA LYS A 177 21.81 16.99 10.89
C LYS A 177 21.93 15.47 10.95
N GLY A 178 22.74 14.86 10.10
CA GLY A 178 22.88 13.42 9.95
C GLY A 178 22.43 12.92 8.59
N LEU A 179 21.94 11.71 8.55
CA LEU A 179 21.56 11.00 7.32
C LEU A 179 20.25 11.56 6.74
N GLU A 180 20.27 11.89 5.44
CA GLU A 180 19.13 12.47 4.73
C GLU A 180 18.38 11.39 3.95
N VAL A 181 17.11 11.19 4.31
CA VAL A 181 16.19 10.23 3.65
C VAL A 181 15.10 11.00 2.92
N LEU A 182 14.90 10.75 1.64
CA LEU A 182 13.94 11.45 0.79
C LEU A 182 12.88 10.52 0.23
N SER A 183 11.60 10.91 0.40
CA SER A 183 10.47 10.26 -0.26
C SER A 183 10.20 10.86 -1.66
N ILE A 184 10.12 10.00 -2.69
CA ILE A 184 9.88 10.37 -4.09
C ILE A 184 8.63 9.65 -4.61
N TYR A 185 7.52 10.38 -4.83
CA TYR A 185 6.28 9.80 -5.32
C TYR A 185 5.44 10.81 -6.12
N GLY A 186 4.51 10.29 -6.92
CA GLY A 186 3.62 11.11 -7.74
C GLY A 186 2.59 11.91 -6.94
N GLY A 187 1.99 12.95 -7.55
CA GLY A 187 0.98 13.80 -6.92
C GLY A 187 1.51 14.92 -6.04
N ARG A 188 2.82 15.04 -5.92
CA ARG A 188 3.53 16.20 -5.34
C ARG A 188 4.23 17.00 -6.45
N PRO A 189 4.45 18.32 -6.27
CA PRO A 189 5.20 19.14 -7.23
C PRO A 189 6.63 18.61 -7.45
N TYR A 190 7.09 18.63 -8.70
CA TYR A 190 8.45 18.16 -9.07
C TYR A 190 9.53 19.02 -8.44
N GLU A 191 9.32 20.33 -8.40
CA GLU A 191 10.29 21.33 -7.95
C GLU A 191 10.75 21.07 -6.52
N GLN A 192 9.84 20.63 -5.67
CA GLN A 192 10.16 20.31 -4.27
C GLN A 192 11.09 19.11 -4.17
N GLN A 193 10.81 18.03 -4.90
CA GLN A 193 11.62 16.82 -4.91
C GLN A 193 12.97 17.06 -5.56
N ILE A 194 13.01 17.78 -6.68
CA ILE A 194 14.25 18.18 -7.35
C ILE A 194 15.12 19.05 -6.44
N SER A 195 14.54 20.05 -5.78
CA SER A 195 15.26 20.91 -4.84
C SER A 195 15.87 20.14 -3.67
N GLN A 196 15.19 19.08 -3.19
CA GLN A 196 15.72 18.21 -2.12
C GLN A 196 16.87 17.34 -2.65
N LEU A 197 16.74 16.74 -3.83
CA LEU A 197 17.82 15.99 -4.47
C LEU A 197 19.07 16.84 -4.70
N GLN A 198 18.90 18.11 -5.12
CA GLN A 198 20.01 19.05 -5.32
C GLN A 198 20.73 19.44 -4.01
N LYS A 199 20.05 19.38 -2.87
CA LYS A 199 20.67 19.63 -1.55
C LYS A 199 21.51 18.47 -1.06
N GLY A 200 21.36 17.31 -1.68
CA GLY A 200 21.99 16.07 -1.30
C GLY A 200 21.10 15.19 -0.45
N VAL A 201 21.07 13.90 -0.77
CA VAL A 201 20.33 12.85 -0.05
C VAL A 201 21.16 11.57 -0.05
N ASP A 202 21.02 10.79 1.01
CA ASP A 202 21.77 9.54 1.20
C ASP A 202 20.91 8.32 0.86
N VAL A 203 19.62 8.38 1.16
CA VAL A 203 18.64 7.32 0.92
C VAL A 203 17.43 7.87 0.18
N VAL A 204 16.99 7.18 -0.84
CA VAL A 204 15.75 7.49 -1.57
C VAL A 204 14.75 6.35 -1.39
N VAL A 205 13.54 6.69 -0.98
CA VAL A 205 12.39 5.79 -0.99
C VAL A 205 11.41 6.30 -2.04
N GLY A 206 10.92 5.45 -2.95
CA GLY A 206 10.03 5.99 -3.97
C GLY A 206 9.15 4.99 -4.70
N THR A 207 8.14 5.54 -5.40
CA THR A 207 7.28 4.75 -6.30
C THR A 207 7.88 4.69 -7.71
N PRO A 208 7.77 3.54 -8.42
CA PRO A 208 8.51 3.29 -9.66
C PRO A 208 8.41 4.39 -10.71
N GLY A 209 7.20 4.79 -11.09
CA GLY A 209 7.00 5.78 -12.15
C GLY A 209 7.67 7.15 -11.88
N ARG A 210 7.61 7.67 -10.63
CA ARG A 210 8.23 8.96 -10.30
C ARG A 210 9.76 8.85 -10.16
N LEU A 211 10.26 7.71 -9.66
CA LEU A 211 11.70 7.42 -9.62
C LEU A 211 12.29 7.39 -11.04
N LEU A 212 11.67 6.61 -11.92
CA LEU A 212 12.10 6.49 -13.32
C LEU A 212 12.06 7.83 -14.05
N ASP A 213 11.02 8.61 -13.83
CA ASP A 213 10.83 9.91 -14.44
C ASP A 213 11.94 10.90 -14.02
N LEU A 214 12.25 11.02 -12.72
CA LEU A 214 13.34 11.86 -12.24
C LEU A 214 14.73 11.35 -12.63
N ALA A 215 14.91 10.03 -12.76
CA ALA A 215 16.15 9.44 -13.24
C ALA A 215 16.36 9.74 -14.73
N ASN A 216 15.31 9.60 -15.57
CA ASN A 216 15.37 9.94 -16.99
C ASN A 216 15.64 11.44 -17.24
N GLN A 217 15.15 12.32 -16.36
CA GLN A 217 15.44 13.75 -16.40
C GLN A 217 16.84 14.11 -15.87
N GLY A 218 17.59 13.13 -15.33
CA GLY A 218 18.93 13.35 -14.79
C GLY A 218 18.97 14.03 -13.41
N HIS A 219 17.81 14.20 -12.75
CA HIS A 219 17.73 14.76 -11.40
C HIS A 219 18.02 13.74 -10.30
N LEU A 220 17.67 12.48 -10.52
CA LEU A 220 17.97 11.36 -9.62
C LEU A 220 19.14 10.55 -10.17
N ILE A 221 20.28 10.58 -9.47
CA ILE A 221 21.49 9.85 -9.86
C ILE A 221 21.47 8.48 -9.20
N LEU A 222 21.33 7.41 -9.99
CA LEU A 222 21.27 6.02 -9.53
C LEU A 222 22.62 5.29 -9.58
N GLY A 223 23.63 5.86 -10.26
CA GLY A 223 24.92 5.21 -10.51
C GLY A 223 25.81 4.98 -9.27
N LYS A 224 25.40 5.43 -8.07
CA LYS A 224 26.13 5.19 -6.81
C LYS A 224 25.36 4.35 -5.81
N ILE A 225 24.25 3.76 -6.21
CA ILE A 225 23.44 2.89 -5.35
C ILE A 225 24.23 1.62 -5.00
N GLY A 226 24.49 1.44 -3.72
CA GLY A 226 25.15 0.26 -3.16
C GLY A 226 24.18 -0.72 -2.49
N VAL A 227 22.97 -0.26 -2.15
CA VAL A 227 21.89 -1.09 -1.60
C VAL A 227 20.58 -0.78 -2.31
N LEU A 228 19.93 -1.81 -2.81
CA LEU A 228 18.63 -1.73 -3.46
C LEU A 228 17.63 -2.61 -2.70
N VAL A 229 16.46 -2.06 -2.42
CA VAL A 229 15.34 -2.79 -1.81
C VAL A 229 14.11 -2.67 -2.69
N MET A 230 13.40 -3.77 -2.88
CA MET A 230 12.06 -3.81 -3.47
C MET A 230 11.12 -4.36 -2.40
N ASP A 231 10.20 -3.55 -1.89
CA ASP A 231 9.22 -3.96 -0.89
C ASP A 231 7.82 -4.04 -1.49
N GLU A 232 7.05 -5.05 -1.07
CA GLU A 232 5.75 -5.42 -1.65
C GLU A 232 5.83 -5.60 -3.18
N ALA A 233 6.79 -6.46 -3.61
CA ALA A 233 7.06 -6.68 -5.03
C ALA A 233 5.86 -7.27 -5.79
N ASP A 234 5.10 -8.16 -5.17
CA ASP A 234 3.86 -8.72 -5.72
C ASP A 234 2.81 -7.64 -5.95
N GLU A 235 2.70 -6.66 -5.07
CA GLU A 235 1.78 -5.54 -5.25
C GLU A 235 2.23 -4.61 -6.39
N MET A 236 3.54 -4.40 -6.55
CA MET A 236 4.08 -3.66 -7.70
C MET A 236 3.76 -4.34 -9.03
N LEU A 237 3.76 -5.68 -9.06
CA LEU A 237 3.32 -6.46 -10.22
C LEU A 237 1.82 -6.26 -10.51
N ASP A 238 0.97 -6.38 -9.48
CA ASP A 238 -0.48 -6.19 -9.60
C ASP A 238 -0.85 -4.79 -10.11
N LEU A 239 -0.05 -3.78 -9.77
CA LEU A 239 -0.21 -2.40 -10.23
C LEU A 239 0.42 -2.13 -11.62
N GLY A 240 1.06 -3.13 -12.23
CA GLY A 240 1.65 -3.03 -13.56
C GLY A 240 2.97 -2.26 -13.63
N PHE A 241 3.70 -2.12 -12.51
CA PHE A 241 4.96 -1.38 -12.44
C PHE A 241 6.19 -2.18 -12.85
N LEU A 242 6.05 -3.47 -13.19
CA LEU A 242 7.20 -4.32 -13.54
C LEU A 242 8.11 -3.73 -14.62
N PRO A 243 7.58 -3.17 -15.75
CA PRO A 243 8.43 -2.56 -16.77
C PRO A 243 9.22 -1.33 -16.28
N ASP A 244 8.63 -0.54 -15.37
CA ASP A 244 9.33 0.63 -14.81
C ASP A 244 10.43 0.19 -13.85
N ILE A 245 10.18 -0.86 -13.06
CA ILE A 245 11.17 -1.45 -12.14
C ILE A 245 12.35 -2.01 -12.93
N GLU A 246 12.11 -2.80 -13.97
CA GLU A 246 13.16 -3.35 -14.82
C GLU A 246 14.06 -2.25 -15.41
N ARG A 247 13.47 -1.14 -15.87
CA ARG A 247 14.22 0.02 -16.36
C ARG A 247 15.07 0.67 -15.25
N ILE A 248 14.54 0.84 -14.05
CA ILE A 248 15.29 1.37 -12.90
C ILE A 248 16.47 0.44 -12.58
N LEU A 249 16.24 -0.88 -12.58
CA LEU A 249 17.25 -1.89 -12.29
C LEU A 249 18.43 -1.86 -13.29
N THR A 250 18.19 -1.47 -14.54
CA THR A 250 19.27 -1.27 -15.53
C THR A 250 20.09 0.00 -15.32
N MET A 251 19.61 0.95 -14.49
CA MET A 251 20.30 2.22 -14.20
C MET A 251 21.16 2.16 -12.94
N VAL A 252 21.00 1.12 -12.12
CA VAL A 252 21.78 0.96 -10.88
C VAL A 252 22.99 0.05 -11.12
N PRO A 253 24.11 0.21 -10.36
CA PRO A 253 25.31 -0.60 -10.54
C PRO A 253 25.05 -2.10 -10.29
N ASP A 254 25.75 -2.96 -11.06
CA ASP A 254 25.68 -4.42 -10.85
C ASP A 254 26.26 -4.83 -9.49
N LYS A 255 27.32 -4.16 -9.04
CA LYS A 255 27.92 -4.42 -7.72
C LYS A 255 27.13 -3.69 -6.64
N ARG A 256 26.08 -4.30 -6.17
CA ARG A 256 25.21 -3.81 -5.08
C ARG A 256 24.73 -4.99 -4.23
N GLN A 257 24.13 -4.70 -3.10
CA GLN A 257 23.27 -5.63 -2.38
C GLN A 257 21.83 -5.41 -2.80
N THR A 258 21.10 -6.48 -3.10
CA THR A 258 19.68 -6.41 -3.49
C THR A 258 18.84 -7.24 -2.52
N MET A 259 17.80 -6.63 -1.96
CA MET A 259 16.85 -7.29 -1.07
C MET A 259 15.44 -7.15 -1.65
N LEU A 260 14.73 -8.26 -1.82
CA LEU A 260 13.36 -8.30 -2.32
C LEU A 260 12.44 -8.80 -1.21
N PHE A 261 11.44 -8.00 -0.88
CA PHE A 261 10.41 -8.37 0.10
C PHE A 261 9.05 -8.46 -0.57
N SER A 262 8.31 -9.54 -0.29
CA SER A 262 7.00 -9.79 -0.88
C SER A 262 6.17 -10.68 0.02
N ALA A 263 4.85 -10.58 -0.05
CA ALA A 263 3.95 -11.52 0.62
C ALA A 263 3.80 -12.81 -0.20
N THR A 264 3.81 -12.70 -1.52
CA THR A 264 3.65 -13.83 -2.44
C THR A 264 4.75 -13.83 -3.50
N MET A 265 5.05 -15.02 -4.06
CA MET A 265 6.10 -15.19 -5.08
C MET A 265 5.52 -15.75 -6.40
N PRO A 266 4.72 -14.94 -7.14
CA PRO A 266 4.24 -15.36 -8.45
C PRO A 266 5.38 -15.43 -9.47
N GLY A 267 5.19 -16.20 -10.56
CA GLY A 267 6.20 -16.45 -11.60
C GLY A 267 6.99 -15.20 -12.07
N PRO A 268 6.33 -14.07 -12.39
CA PRO A 268 7.05 -12.85 -12.78
C PRO A 268 7.99 -12.31 -11.71
N ILE A 269 7.63 -12.39 -10.41
CA ILE A 269 8.52 -11.95 -9.31
C ILE A 269 9.69 -12.92 -9.14
N ILE A 270 9.48 -14.23 -9.28
CA ILE A 270 10.56 -15.20 -9.31
C ILE A 270 11.54 -14.89 -10.46
N THR A 271 11.02 -14.59 -11.65
CA THR A 271 11.83 -14.22 -12.81
C THR A 271 12.64 -12.95 -12.55
N LEU A 272 12.01 -11.91 -11.97
CA LEU A 272 12.67 -10.67 -11.56
C LEU A 272 13.82 -10.95 -10.59
N ALA A 273 13.55 -11.77 -9.55
CA ALA A 273 14.55 -12.13 -8.55
C ALA A 273 15.73 -12.88 -9.19
N ARG A 274 15.49 -13.87 -10.03
CA ARG A 274 16.54 -14.63 -10.75
C ARG A 274 17.37 -13.76 -11.68
N THR A 275 16.78 -12.73 -12.27
CA THR A 275 17.48 -11.84 -13.22
C THR A 275 18.38 -10.83 -12.51
N PHE A 276 17.93 -10.26 -11.38
CA PHE A 276 18.55 -9.07 -10.79
C PHE A 276 19.20 -9.30 -9.42
N LEU A 277 18.98 -10.43 -8.76
CA LEU A 277 19.63 -10.80 -7.49
C LEU A 277 20.77 -11.79 -7.74
N ASN A 278 21.82 -11.67 -6.94
CA ASN A 278 22.99 -12.54 -7.04
C ASN A 278 22.95 -13.64 -5.98
N ARG A 279 22.53 -14.84 -6.37
CA ARG A 279 22.42 -16.03 -5.48
C ARG A 279 21.69 -15.70 -4.18
N PRO A 280 20.45 -15.20 -4.23
CA PRO A 280 19.74 -14.79 -3.04
C PRO A 280 19.44 -15.98 -2.13
N THR A 281 19.43 -15.71 -0.82
CA THR A 281 18.85 -16.64 0.14
C THR A 281 17.37 -16.34 0.27
N HIS A 282 16.51 -17.33 0.03
CA HIS A 282 15.06 -17.18 0.18
C HIS A 282 14.66 -17.52 1.63
N ILE A 283 14.17 -16.53 2.33
CA ILE A 283 13.72 -16.62 3.72
C ILE A 283 12.21 -16.58 3.76
N ARG A 284 11.60 -17.61 4.33
CA ARG A 284 10.15 -17.66 4.58
C ARG A 284 9.93 -17.61 6.09
N ALA A 285 9.38 -16.50 6.55
CA ALA A 285 8.88 -16.42 7.92
C ALA A 285 7.40 -16.85 7.88
N GLU A 286 7.19 -18.15 8.06
CA GLU A 286 5.86 -18.70 8.33
C GLU A 286 5.69 -18.69 9.85
N GLU A 287 4.87 -17.78 10.37
CA GLU A 287 4.30 -18.03 11.69
C GLU A 287 3.42 -19.26 11.57
N ALA A 288 3.48 -20.13 12.57
CA ALA A 288 2.53 -21.24 12.75
C ALA A 288 1.06 -20.75 12.77
N GLU A 289 0.87 -19.46 12.72
CA GLU A 289 -0.35 -18.68 12.69
C GLU A 289 -0.82 -18.27 11.26
N SER A 290 -0.35 -18.90 10.18
CA SER A 290 -0.91 -18.60 8.85
C SER A 290 -2.38 -19.03 8.72
N SER A 291 -2.82 -20.01 9.51
CA SER A 291 -4.22 -20.24 9.85
C SER A 291 -4.77 -19.22 10.88
N ALA A 292 -3.92 -18.64 11.72
CA ALA A 292 -4.33 -17.84 12.86
C ALA A 292 -4.94 -16.45 12.52
N VAL A 293 -4.65 -15.84 11.36
CA VAL A 293 -5.41 -14.66 10.92
C VAL A 293 -6.85 -15.06 10.58
N HIS A 294 -7.05 -16.25 10.03
CA HIS A 294 -8.40 -16.81 9.85
C HIS A 294 -9.01 -17.21 11.19
N GLU A 295 -8.22 -17.75 12.12
CA GLU A 295 -8.67 -18.15 13.45
C GLU A 295 -8.96 -16.96 14.38
N ARG A 296 -8.23 -15.84 14.25
CA ARG A 296 -8.41 -14.63 15.06
C ARG A 296 -9.40 -13.63 14.46
N THR A 297 -9.77 -13.79 13.19
CA THR A 297 -10.76 -12.94 12.53
C THR A 297 -12.08 -13.68 12.41
N GLN A 298 -13.06 -13.24 13.19
CA GLN A 298 -14.42 -13.73 13.05
C GLN A 298 -14.99 -13.22 11.72
N GLN A 299 -15.39 -14.15 10.85
CA GLN A 299 -15.84 -13.84 9.50
C GLN A 299 -17.35 -14.07 9.38
N HIS A 300 -18.05 -13.03 8.94
CA HIS A 300 -19.48 -13.06 8.65
C HIS A 300 -19.70 -12.75 7.17
N VAL A 301 -20.52 -13.53 6.52
CA VAL A 301 -20.83 -13.34 5.10
C VAL A 301 -22.33 -13.32 4.91
N TYR A 302 -22.85 -12.24 4.36
CA TYR A 302 -24.27 -12.01 4.17
C TYR A 302 -24.59 -11.71 2.72
N ARG A 303 -25.67 -12.29 2.22
CA ARG A 303 -26.26 -11.90 0.96
C ARG A 303 -27.15 -10.68 1.18
N ALA A 304 -26.74 -9.53 0.68
CA ALA A 304 -27.38 -8.25 0.99
C ALA A 304 -27.81 -7.51 -0.26
N HIS A 305 -29.04 -6.97 -0.25
CA HIS A 305 -29.57 -6.18 -1.36
C HIS A 305 -28.88 -4.80 -1.45
N ALA A 306 -28.48 -4.41 -2.66
CA ALA A 306 -27.73 -3.18 -2.90
C ALA A 306 -28.36 -1.91 -2.30
N LEU A 307 -29.69 -1.82 -2.28
CA LEU A 307 -30.43 -0.68 -1.72
C LEU A 307 -30.44 -0.64 -0.19
N ASP A 308 -30.27 -1.78 0.46
CA ASP A 308 -30.31 -1.91 1.92
C ASP A 308 -28.92 -1.89 2.58
N LYS A 309 -27.86 -2.12 1.80
CA LYS A 309 -26.49 -2.20 2.32
C LYS A 309 -26.07 -0.99 3.16
N ALA A 310 -26.48 0.23 2.75
CA ALA A 310 -26.13 1.44 3.48
C ALA A 310 -26.78 1.49 4.88
N GLU A 311 -28.04 1.04 4.99
CA GLU A 311 -28.76 0.94 6.25
C GLU A 311 -28.18 -0.18 7.12
N LEU A 312 -27.89 -1.34 6.53
CA LEU A 312 -27.26 -2.47 7.19
C LEU A 312 -25.91 -2.07 7.78
N VAL A 313 -25.02 -1.46 6.98
CA VAL A 313 -23.71 -0.99 7.43
C VAL A 313 -23.84 0.05 8.55
N ALA A 314 -24.79 0.99 8.43
CA ALA A 314 -25.01 1.99 9.46
C ALA A 314 -25.44 1.39 10.81
N ARG A 315 -26.15 0.26 10.82
CA ARG A 315 -26.47 -0.49 12.05
C ARG A 315 -25.28 -1.26 12.58
N VAL A 316 -24.53 -1.95 11.71
CA VAL A 316 -23.28 -2.63 12.07
C VAL A 316 -22.28 -1.68 12.72
N LEU A 317 -22.18 -0.44 12.23
CA LEU A 317 -21.30 0.58 12.82
C LEU A 317 -21.70 1.03 14.23
N GLN A 318 -22.82 0.56 14.75
CA GLN A 318 -23.29 0.80 16.11
C GLN A 318 -23.24 -0.46 17.00
N ALA A 319 -22.60 -1.54 16.52
CA ALA A 319 -22.38 -2.77 17.27
C ALA A 319 -21.55 -2.54 18.54
N GLU A 320 -21.79 -3.32 19.57
CA GLU A 320 -21.04 -3.27 20.83
C GLU A 320 -19.57 -3.68 20.58
N GLY A 321 -18.64 -2.95 21.19
CA GLY A 321 -17.21 -3.22 21.03
C GLY A 321 -16.60 -2.78 19.69
N ARG A 322 -17.39 -2.16 18.79
CA ARG A 322 -16.88 -1.63 17.53
C ARG A 322 -15.94 -0.45 17.79
N GLY A 323 -14.74 -0.53 17.27
CA GLY A 323 -13.73 0.54 17.22
C GLY A 323 -13.50 1.07 15.81
N ALA A 324 -12.25 1.35 15.46
CA ALA A 324 -11.90 1.77 14.12
C ALA A 324 -12.34 0.75 13.06
N THR A 325 -12.99 1.24 12.00
CA THR A 325 -13.59 0.39 10.96
C THR A 325 -13.12 0.79 9.57
N MET A 326 -12.69 -0.19 8.77
CA MET A 326 -12.42 0.01 7.34
C MET A 326 -13.53 -0.61 6.50
N ILE A 327 -14.02 0.18 5.51
CA ILE A 327 -15.04 -0.27 4.56
C ILE A 327 -14.44 -0.30 3.17
N PHE A 328 -14.47 -1.45 2.52
CA PHE A 328 -13.92 -1.64 1.18
C PHE A 328 -14.99 -1.61 0.10
N THR A 329 -14.69 -0.89 -0.99
CA THR A 329 -15.53 -0.81 -2.18
C THR A 329 -14.68 -1.02 -3.44
N ARG A 330 -15.27 -1.58 -4.50
CA ARG A 330 -14.56 -1.81 -5.79
C ARG A 330 -14.27 -0.51 -6.55
N THR A 331 -15.13 0.50 -6.42
CA THR A 331 -14.99 1.72 -7.21
C THR A 331 -14.88 2.99 -6.36
N LYS A 332 -14.11 3.95 -6.86
CA LYS A 332 -13.95 5.27 -6.25
C LYS A 332 -15.27 6.04 -6.08
N ARG A 333 -16.22 5.87 -7.02
CA ARG A 333 -17.55 6.49 -6.94
C ARG A 333 -18.37 5.89 -5.81
N THR A 334 -18.33 4.57 -5.65
CA THR A 334 -18.99 3.88 -4.54
C THR A 334 -18.36 4.28 -3.20
N ALA A 335 -17.02 4.36 -3.13
CA ALA A 335 -16.33 4.80 -1.91
C ALA A 335 -16.81 6.18 -1.45
N GLN A 336 -16.83 7.16 -2.35
CA GLN A 336 -17.30 8.51 -2.02
C GLN A 336 -18.77 8.51 -1.61
N LYS A 337 -19.64 7.81 -2.38
CA LYS A 337 -21.08 7.75 -2.08
C LYS A 337 -21.37 7.16 -0.70
N VAL A 338 -20.70 6.05 -0.35
CA VAL A 338 -20.87 5.39 0.96
C VAL A 338 -20.38 6.29 2.08
N ALA A 339 -19.23 6.96 1.90
CA ALA A 339 -18.72 7.89 2.90
C ALA A 339 -19.66 9.09 3.12
N ASP A 340 -20.17 9.68 2.04
CA ASP A 340 -21.10 10.81 2.13
C ASP A 340 -22.42 10.41 2.81
N ASP A 341 -22.98 9.23 2.48
CA ASP A 341 -24.18 8.69 3.11
C ASP A 341 -23.98 8.43 4.62
N LEU A 342 -22.83 7.86 5.00
CA LEU A 342 -22.51 7.64 6.41
C LEU A 342 -22.32 8.96 7.19
N VAL A 343 -21.70 9.97 6.57
CA VAL A 343 -21.59 11.31 7.17
C VAL A 343 -22.97 11.96 7.35
N GLU A 344 -23.88 11.82 6.37
CA GLU A 344 -25.28 12.32 6.47
C GLU A 344 -26.03 11.61 7.60
N ARG A 345 -25.72 10.33 7.85
CA ARG A 345 -26.30 9.53 8.95
C ARG A 345 -25.69 9.85 10.32
N GLY A 346 -24.65 10.69 10.37
CA GLY A 346 -24.05 11.20 11.62
C GLY A 346 -22.75 10.52 12.05
N PHE A 347 -22.20 9.59 11.25
CA PHE A 347 -20.94 8.92 11.55
C PHE A 347 -19.73 9.81 11.26
N ALA A 348 -18.66 9.63 12.04
CA ALA A 348 -17.38 10.29 11.82
C ALA A 348 -16.58 9.52 10.74
N CYS A 349 -16.92 9.76 9.48
CA CYS A 349 -16.43 9.00 8.34
C CYS A 349 -15.54 9.83 7.41
N GLY A 350 -14.62 9.16 6.72
CA GLY A 350 -13.81 9.72 5.64
C GLY A 350 -13.62 8.73 4.50
N ALA A 351 -13.32 9.24 3.29
CA ALA A 351 -13.03 8.42 2.12
C ALA A 351 -11.56 8.51 1.72
N VAL A 352 -11.03 7.40 1.16
CA VAL A 352 -9.70 7.36 0.51
C VAL A 352 -9.81 6.59 -0.81
N HIS A 353 -9.64 7.30 -1.93
CA HIS A 353 -9.71 6.74 -3.28
C HIS A 353 -8.92 7.57 -4.29
N GLY A 354 -8.74 7.04 -5.51
CA GLY A 354 -7.85 7.61 -6.53
C GLY A 354 -8.20 9.01 -7.04
N ASP A 355 -9.47 9.47 -6.91
CA ASP A 355 -9.88 10.82 -7.34
C ASP A 355 -9.55 11.91 -6.31
N LEU A 356 -9.20 11.53 -5.08
CA LEU A 356 -8.76 12.48 -4.07
C LEU A 356 -7.32 12.91 -4.35
N GLY A 357 -7.07 14.21 -4.29
CA GLY A 357 -5.71 14.74 -4.30
C GLY A 357 -4.89 14.20 -3.11
N GLN A 358 -3.58 14.03 -3.29
CA GLN A 358 -2.70 13.41 -2.29
C GLN A 358 -2.81 14.05 -0.90
N ILE A 359 -2.88 15.39 -0.84
CA ILE A 359 -3.03 16.12 0.44
C ILE A 359 -4.34 15.77 1.15
N ALA A 360 -5.43 15.54 0.39
CA ALA A 360 -6.72 15.17 0.97
C ALA A 360 -6.70 13.74 1.52
N ARG A 361 -6.01 12.82 0.81
CA ARG A 361 -5.81 11.43 1.26
C ARG A 361 -5.00 11.38 2.56
N GLU A 362 -3.86 12.05 2.60
CA GLU A 362 -3.01 12.15 3.80
C GLU A 362 -3.80 12.70 4.99
N LYS A 363 -4.56 13.78 4.80
CA LYS A 363 -5.41 14.35 5.86
C LYS A 363 -6.51 13.39 6.34
N ALA A 364 -7.09 12.57 5.47
CA ALA A 364 -8.09 11.59 5.87
C ALA A 364 -7.45 10.48 6.71
N LEU A 365 -6.29 9.98 6.29
CA LEU A 365 -5.52 8.98 7.03
C LEU A 365 -5.05 9.49 8.39
N ASP A 366 -4.53 10.73 8.46
CA ASP A 366 -4.12 11.35 9.72
C ASP A 366 -5.27 11.52 10.70
N LYS A 367 -6.47 11.88 10.20
CA LYS A 367 -7.68 11.97 11.03
C LYS A 367 -8.09 10.60 11.57
N PHE A 368 -7.97 9.55 10.75
CA PHE A 368 -8.31 8.18 11.14
C PHE A 368 -7.31 7.66 12.19
N ARG A 369 -6.00 7.80 11.96
CA ARG A 369 -4.95 7.44 12.93
C ARG A 369 -5.09 8.19 14.26
N ALA A 370 -5.50 9.44 14.20
CA ALA A 370 -5.73 10.28 15.38
C ALA A 370 -7.09 10.02 16.07
N GLY A 371 -7.90 9.06 15.60
CA GLY A 371 -9.23 8.75 16.15
C GLY A 371 -10.27 9.88 15.97
N LYS A 372 -10.00 10.87 15.10
CA LYS A 372 -10.94 11.96 14.80
C LYS A 372 -12.06 11.52 13.87
N ILE A 373 -11.84 10.49 13.09
CA ILE A 373 -12.81 9.70 12.36
C ILE A 373 -12.59 8.24 12.72
N ASP A 374 -13.63 7.49 12.86
CA ASP A 374 -13.60 6.08 13.26
C ASP A 374 -14.04 5.13 12.13
N VAL A 375 -14.46 5.68 11.00
CA VAL A 375 -14.81 4.95 9.79
C VAL A 375 -14.01 5.47 8.60
N LEU A 376 -13.32 4.58 7.90
CA LEU A 376 -12.59 4.89 6.68
C LEU A 376 -13.12 4.05 5.50
N VAL A 377 -13.68 4.70 4.48
CA VAL A 377 -14.14 4.02 3.26
C VAL A 377 -13.06 4.12 2.20
N ALA A 378 -12.62 2.98 1.69
CA ALA A 378 -11.49 2.93 0.76
C ALA A 378 -11.75 2.00 -0.44
N THR A 379 -11.04 2.26 -1.53
CA THR A 379 -10.85 1.29 -2.61
C THR A 379 -9.59 0.46 -2.35
N ASP A 380 -9.50 -0.76 -2.91
CA ASP A 380 -8.35 -1.65 -2.73
C ASP A 380 -7.02 -0.95 -3.03
N VAL A 381 -6.90 -0.33 -4.20
CA VAL A 381 -5.68 0.40 -4.61
C VAL A 381 -5.32 1.53 -3.63
N ALA A 382 -6.31 2.19 -3.06
CA ALA A 382 -6.06 3.30 -2.15
C ALA A 382 -5.80 2.86 -0.71
N ALA A 383 -6.22 1.66 -0.33
CA ALA A 383 -6.00 1.04 0.97
C ALA A 383 -4.69 0.24 1.06
N ARG A 384 -4.08 -0.06 -0.10
CA ARG A 384 -2.78 -0.73 -0.18
C ARG A 384 -1.69 0.16 0.41
N GLY A 385 -0.73 -0.44 1.08
CA GLY A 385 0.36 0.29 1.72
C GLY A 385 -0.06 1.21 2.87
N ILE A 386 -1.31 1.13 3.34
CA ILE A 386 -1.74 1.84 4.54
C ILE A 386 -1.48 0.95 5.75
N ASP A 387 -0.58 1.40 6.61
CA ASP A 387 -0.36 0.79 7.91
C ASP A 387 -1.33 1.38 8.92
N ILE A 388 -2.33 0.60 9.24
CA ILE A 388 -3.33 0.91 10.26
C ILE A 388 -3.55 -0.38 11.04
N ASP A 389 -3.04 -0.41 12.25
CA ASP A 389 -2.97 -1.64 13.08
C ASP A 389 -4.13 -1.79 14.06
N ASP A 390 -4.93 -0.75 14.27
CA ASP A 390 -6.00 -0.73 15.27
C ASP A 390 -7.41 -0.89 14.69
N VAL A 391 -7.54 -1.55 13.52
CA VAL A 391 -8.85 -1.79 12.92
C VAL A 391 -9.52 -2.99 13.60
N THR A 392 -10.66 -2.74 14.24
CA THR A 392 -11.46 -3.80 14.87
C THR A 392 -12.41 -4.47 13.89
N HIS A 393 -12.91 -3.71 12.90
CA HIS A 393 -13.89 -4.20 11.93
C HIS A 393 -13.46 -3.89 10.50
N VAL A 394 -13.57 -4.90 9.64
CA VAL A 394 -13.44 -4.74 8.19
C VAL A 394 -14.78 -5.07 7.55
N ILE A 395 -15.29 -4.19 6.72
CA ILE A 395 -16.54 -4.40 5.99
C ILE A 395 -16.25 -4.40 4.48
N ASN A 396 -16.41 -5.53 3.84
CA ASN A 396 -16.45 -5.63 2.38
C ASN A 396 -17.85 -5.20 1.91
N TYR A 397 -18.06 -3.92 1.65
CA TYR A 397 -19.34 -3.38 1.14
C TYR A 397 -19.72 -3.99 -0.23
N GLN A 398 -18.72 -4.33 -1.01
CA GLN A 398 -18.84 -5.10 -2.25
C GLN A 398 -17.90 -6.29 -2.19
N CYS A 399 -18.37 -7.43 -2.70
CA CYS A 399 -17.59 -8.67 -2.79
C CYS A 399 -16.22 -8.39 -3.43
N PRO A 400 -15.11 -8.87 -2.88
CA PRO A 400 -13.79 -8.80 -3.51
C PRO A 400 -13.76 -9.42 -4.90
N GLU A 401 -12.74 -9.10 -5.69
CA GLU A 401 -12.61 -9.65 -7.05
C GLU A 401 -12.07 -11.09 -7.04
N ASP A 402 -11.19 -11.39 -6.09
CA ASP A 402 -10.52 -12.68 -5.92
C ASP A 402 -10.20 -12.97 -4.44
N GLU A 403 -9.72 -14.18 -4.17
CA GLU A 403 -9.34 -14.68 -2.83
C GLU A 403 -8.17 -13.87 -2.23
N LYS A 404 -7.21 -13.44 -3.05
CA LYS A 404 -6.08 -12.63 -2.63
C LYS A 404 -6.55 -11.27 -2.10
N THR A 405 -7.42 -10.61 -2.84
CA THR A 405 -8.03 -9.34 -2.42
C THR A 405 -8.85 -9.50 -1.14
N TYR A 406 -9.59 -10.61 -1.02
CA TYR A 406 -10.34 -10.93 0.20
C TYR A 406 -9.41 -10.98 1.42
N VAL A 407 -8.35 -11.79 1.34
CA VAL A 407 -7.36 -11.94 2.43
C VAL A 407 -6.66 -10.62 2.75
N HIS A 408 -6.29 -9.83 1.74
CA HIS A 408 -5.68 -8.52 1.94
C HIS A 408 -6.60 -7.52 2.65
N ARG A 409 -7.92 -7.57 2.37
CA ARG A 409 -8.91 -6.71 3.03
C ARG A 409 -9.12 -7.13 4.48
N ILE A 410 -9.46 -8.40 4.74
CA ILE A 410 -9.71 -8.89 6.10
C ILE A 410 -8.46 -8.84 6.98
N GLY A 411 -7.27 -9.01 6.38
CA GLY A 411 -5.99 -8.87 7.07
C GLY A 411 -5.66 -7.45 7.56
N ARG A 412 -6.58 -6.46 7.44
CA ARG A 412 -6.47 -5.16 8.12
C ARG A 412 -6.96 -5.22 9.57
N THR A 413 -7.63 -6.30 9.97
CA THR A 413 -8.03 -6.57 11.36
C THR A 413 -7.37 -7.85 11.87
N GLY A 414 -7.49 -8.16 13.15
CA GLY A 414 -6.92 -9.37 13.76
C GLY A 414 -5.38 -9.34 13.87
N ARG A 415 -4.75 -8.16 13.90
CA ARG A 415 -3.31 -7.97 13.98
C ARG A 415 -2.80 -7.88 15.43
N ALA A 416 -1.49 -8.10 15.62
CA ALA A 416 -0.80 -7.95 16.90
C ALA A 416 -1.45 -8.71 18.07
N GLY A 417 -1.94 -9.95 17.82
CA GLY A 417 -2.55 -10.79 18.86
C GLY A 417 -3.98 -10.41 19.25
N ARG A 418 -4.60 -9.42 18.58
CA ARG A 418 -5.99 -9.01 18.80
C ARG A 418 -6.95 -9.82 17.93
N THR A 419 -8.20 -9.93 18.37
CA THR A 419 -9.29 -10.48 17.55
C THR A 419 -9.89 -9.38 16.68
N GLY A 420 -10.40 -9.76 15.50
CA GLY A 420 -11.04 -8.85 14.56
C GLY A 420 -12.35 -9.41 14.01
N ILE A 421 -13.19 -8.55 13.45
CA ILE A 421 -14.43 -8.92 12.79
C ILE A 421 -14.38 -8.49 11.33
N ALA A 422 -14.62 -9.44 10.43
CA ALA A 422 -14.71 -9.21 8.99
C ALA A 422 -16.13 -9.52 8.51
N ILE A 423 -16.78 -8.56 7.86
CA ILE A 423 -18.14 -8.68 7.36
C ILE A 423 -18.12 -8.49 5.85
N THR A 424 -18.64 -9.46 5.12
CA THR A 424 -18.69 -9.41 3.65
C THR A 424 -20.14 -9.39 3.16
N LEU A 425 -20.48 -8.35 2.40
CA LEU A 425 -21.81 -8.17 1.83
C LEU A 425 -21.79 -8.56 0.34
N VAL A 426 -22.37 -9.71 0.03
CA VAL A 426 -22.41 -10.28 -1.32
C VAL A 426 -23.72 -9.89 -1.99
N ASP A 427 -23.64 -9.22 -3.16
CA ASP A 427 -24.80 -8.97 -4.02
C ASP A 427 -25.22 -10.26 -4.73
N TRP A 428 -26.47 -10.37 -5.19
CA TRP A 428 -26.95 -11.54 -5.93
C TRP A 428 -26.08 -11.87 -7.15
N ASP A 429 -25.64 -10.84 -7.87
CA ASP A 429 -24.80 -10.99 -9.06
C ASP A 429 -23.36 -11.42 -8.71
N ASP A 430 -22.94 -11.23 -7.47
CA ASP A 430 -21.59 -11.59 -6.98
C ASP A 430 -21.52 -12.98 -6.34
N ILE A 431 -22.64 -13.73 -6.21
CA ILE A 431 -22.67 -15.08 -5.63
C ILE A 431 -21.69 -16.03 -6.31
N PRO A 432 -21.63 -16.13 -7.65
CA PRO A 432 -20.66 -17.02 -8.31
C PRO A 432 -19.20 -16.66 -7.98
N ARG A 433 -18.90 -15.36 -7.84
CA ARG A 433 -17.56 -14.88 -7.45
C ARG A 433 -17.25 -15.26 -6.01
N TRP A 434 -18.20 -15.07 -5.11
CA TRP A 434 -18.04 -15.47 -3.71
C TRP A 434 -17.75 -16.96 -3.57
N GLN A 435 -18.49 -17.80 -4.29
CA GLN A 435 -18.29 -19.27 -4.27
C GLN A 435 -16.90 -19.69 -4.74
N LEU A 436 -16.29 -18.96 -5.69
CA LEU A 436 -14.89 -19.19 -6.10
C LEU A 436 -13.92 -18.83 -4.96
N ILE A 437 -14.14 -17.69 -4.28
CA ILE A 437 -13.34 -17.26 -3.13
C ILE A 437 -13.48 -18.25 -1.97
N ASP A 438 -14.70 -18.62 -1.62
CA ASP A 438 -15.01 -19.60 -0.58
C ASP A 438 -14.31 -20.94 -0.83
N LYS A 439 -14.41 -21.45 -2.05
CA LYS A 439 -13.75 -22.70 -2.45
C LYS A 439 -12.22 -22.60 -2.39
N ALA A 440 -11.65 -21.49 -2.85
CA ALA A 440 -10.19 -21.29 -2.86
C ALA A 440 -9.61 -21.22 -1.44
N LEU A 441 -10.35 -20.64 -0.51
CA LEU A 441 -9.94 -20.43 0.88
C LEU A 441 -10.45 -21.49 1.86
N GLY A 442 -11.39 -22.37 1.41
CA GLY A 442 -11.98 -23.40 2.27
C GLY A 442 -12.82 -22.86 3.44
N LEU A 443 -13.51 -21.72 3.24
CA LEU A 443 -14.25 -21.05 4.30
C LEU A 443 -15.52 -21.79 4.71
N ASN A 444 -16.04 -22.68 3.84
CA ASN A 444 -17.26 -23.46 4.03
C ASN A 444 -18.54 -22.60 4.21
N MET A 445 -18.61 -21.48 3.51
CA MET A 445 -19.75 -20.55 3.48
C MET A 445 -20.20 -20.25 2.05
N PRO A 446 -20.50 -21.27 1.20
CA PRO A 446 -20.75 -21.07 -0.23
C PRO A 446 -22.06 -20.33 -0.52
N ASP A 447 -23.05 -20.44 0.36
CA ASP A 447 -24.38 -19.82 0.23
C ASP A 447 -24.66 -18.87 1.41
N PRO A 448 -24.24 -17.59 1.31
CA PRO A 448 -24.47 -16.61 2.35
C PRO A 448 -25.96 -16.40 2.65
N VAL A 449 -26.29 -16.29 3.93
CA VAL A 449 -27.65 -16.07 4.38
C VAL A 449 -28.19 -14.73 3.87
N GLU A 450 -29.41 -14.74 3.32
CA GLU A 450 -30.10 -13.51 2.91
C GLU A 450 -30.39 -12.63 4.11
N THR A 451 -29.85 -11.42 4.09
CA THR A 451 -29.83 -10.55 5.25
C THR A 451 -30.23 -9.13 4.86
N TYR A 452 -31.20 -8.62 5.58
CA TYR A 452 -31.63 -7.23 5.54
C TYR A 452 -31.17 -6.48 6.80
N SER A 453 -31.16 -5.16 6.73
CA SER A 453 -30.84 -4.31 7.88
C SER A 453 -31.74 -4.58 9.10
N SER A 454 -32.95 -5.15 8.91
CA SER A 454 -33.90 -5.51 9.96
C SER A 454 -33.84 -6.97 10.37
N SER A 455 -33.00 -7.80 9.81
CA SER A 455 -32.93 -9.24 10.10
C SER A 455 -32.46 -9.50 11.53
N PRO A 456 -33.20 -10.31 12.34
CA PRO A 456 -32.86 -10.55 13.74
C PRO A 456 -31.45 -11.12 13.94
N HIS A 457 -31.06 -12.12 13.11
CA HIS A 457 -29.74 -12.75 13.21
C HIS A 457 -28.57 -11.76 13.03
N LEU A 458 -28.73 -10.68 12.24
CA LEU A 458 -27.73 -9.64 12.10
C LEU A 458 -27.43 -8.95 13.44
N PHE A 459 -28.49 -8.68 14.23
CA PHE A 459 -28.36 -8.04 15.53
C PHE A 459 -27.71 -8.96 16.56
N GLU A 460 -28.11 -10.24 16.55
CA GLU A 460 -27.61 -11.25 17.49
C GLU A 460 -26.13 -11.59 17.21
N GLU A 461 -25.77 -11.86 15.95
CA GLU A 461 -24.44 -12.28 15.58
C GLU A 461 -23.38 -11.18 15.70
N LEU A 462 -23.76 -9.91 15.48
CA LEU A 462 -22.84 -8.77 15.52
C LEU A 462 -22.97 -7.91 16.78
N GLY A 463 -23.81 -8.32 17.74
CA GLY A 463 -23.98 -7.56 18.99
C GLY A 463 -24.57 -6.16 18.78
N ILE A 464 -25.51 -6.01 17.83
CA ILE A 464 -26.13 -4.72 17.56
C ILE A 464 -27.25 -4.50 18.57
N PRO A 465 -27.27 -3.39 19.35
CA PRO A 465 -28.31 -3.13 20.34
C PRO A 465 -29.71 -3.09 19.71
N ALA A 466 -30.68 -3.70 20.40
CA ALA A 466 -32.06 -3.71 19.94
C ALA A 466 -32.61 -2.28 19.78
N GLY A 467 -33.32 -2.03 18.67
CA GLY A 467 -33.86 -0.70 18.34
C GLY A 467 -32.88 0.24 17.67
N THR A 468 -31.65 -0.22 17.37
CA THR A 468 -30.67 0.56 16.59
C THR A 468 -31.24 0.91 15.23
N THR A 469 -31.20 2.20 14.90
CA THR A 469 -31.56 2.73 13.58
C THR A 469 -30.31 3.03 12.77
N GLY A 470 -30.44 3.15 11.46
CA GLY A 470 -29.31 3.48 10.57
C GLY A 470 -28.83 4.93 10.66
N ARG A 471 -29.11 5.63 11.77
CA ARG A 471 -28.65 7.02 12.03
C ARG A 471 -28.20 7.17 13.48
N VAL A 472 -27.10 7.87 13.65
CA VAL A 472 -26.64 8.24 14.99
C VAL A 472 -27.30 9.56 15.37
N HIS A 473 -28.22 9.52 16.34
CA HIS A 473 -28.74 10.75 16.92
C HIS A 473 -27.63 11.38 17.77
N LYS A 474 -27.16 12.56 17.41
CA LYS A 474 -26.37 13.37 18.34
C LYS A 474 -27.23 13.59 19.59
N GLN A 475 -26.92 12.90 20.66
CA GLN A 475 -27.47 13.27 21.96
C GLN A 475 -27.10 14.75 22.18
N ALA A 476 -28.11 15.59 22.28
CA ALA A 476 -27.92 16.94 22.78
C ALA A 476 -27.22 16.78 24.15
N PRO A 477 -26.18 17.59 24.48
CA PRO A 477 -25.51 17.48 25.76
C PRO A 477 -26.58 17.51 26.84
N ALA A 478 -26.60 16.50 27.70
CA ALA A 478 -27.48 16.41 28.83
C ALA A 478 -27.41 17.72 29.60
N ARG A 479 -28.48 18.50 29.57
CA ARG A 479 -28.62 19.65 30.45
C ARG A 479 -28.57 19.05 31.85
N SER A 480 -27.49 19.32 32.56
CA SER A 480 -27.39 19.09 33.98
C SER A 480 -28.62 19.70 34.64
N ALA A 481 -29.48 18.80 35.12
CA ALA A 481 -30.60 19.14 35.97
C ALA A 481 -30.04 19.50 37.35
N GLU A 482 -29.61 20.72 37.49
CA GLU A 482 -29.42 21.40 38.78
C GLU A 482 -29.50 22.89 38.51
N SER A 483 -30.71 23.41 38.55
CA SER A 483 -30.98 24.79 38.89
C SER A 483 -32.34 24.83 39.59
N GLU A 484 -32.28 25.08 40.86
CA GLU A 484 -33.40 25.37 41.79
C GLU A 484 -34.37 26.41 41.23
N PRO A 485 -35.64 26.38 41.64
CA PRO A 485 -36.63 27.32 41.15
C PRO A 485 -36.41 28.69 41.80
N ALA A 486 -35.97 29.67 41.03
CA ALA A 486 -35.95 31.05 41.43
C ALA A 486 -37.33 31.64 41.48
N GLU A 487 -37.71 32.15 42.67
CA GLU A 487 -38.90 32.88 43.05
C GLU A 487 -39.33 33.95 42.03
N ARG A 488 -40.62 33.92 41.73
CA ARG A 488 -41.30 34.99 40.98
C ARG A 488 -41.36 36.26 41.81
N ARG A 489 -40.77 37.33 41.35
CA ARG A 489 -41.07 38.71 41.76
C ARG A 489 -42.07 39.37 40.83
N PRO A 490 -42.99 40.24 41.34
CA PRO A 490 -44.10 40.81 40.58
C PRO A 490 -43.69 41.86 39.57
N ARG A 491 -44.45 41.93 38.48
CA ARG A 491 -44.38 42.98 37.44
C ARG A 491 -44.84 44.31 38.00
N GLU A 492 -44.05 45.33 37.88
CA GLU A 492 -44.49 46.74 37.86
C GLU A 492 -44.56 47.26 36.43
N ASP A 493 -45.71 47.85 36.15
CA ASP A 493 -46.06 48.50 34.90
C ASP A 493 -45.19 49.73 34.63
N ARG A 494 -44.70 49.87 33.40
CA ARG A 494 -44.35 51.17 32.86
C ARG A 494 -44.60 51.23 31.35
N GLU A 495 -45.41 52.19 31.02
CA GLU A 495 -45.92 52.62 29.72
C GLU A 495 -44.83 53.13 28.77
N GLU A 496 -45.15 52.92 27.48
CA GLU A 496 -44.94 53.73 26.28
C GLU A 496 -43.59 54.47 26.05
N THR A 497 -42.96 54.22 24.92
CA THR A 497 -43.10 55.05 23.68
C THR A 497 -42.14 54.59 22.59
N ALA A 498 -42.66 54.52 21.38
CA ALA A 498 -42.14 54.96 20.09
C ALA A 498 -41.11 54.15 19.30
N SER A 499 -41.58 53.66 18.17
CA SER A 499 -41.11 53.70 16.76
C SER A 499 -39.93 52.79 16.36
N ARG A 500 -40.31 51.77 15.61
CA ARG A 500 -39.46 51.02 14.70
C ARG A 500 -39.63 51.50 13.25
N PRO A 501 -38.60 51.64 12.45
CA PRO A 501 -38.73 51.67 11.01
C PRO A 501 -38.61 50.30 10.39
N LYS A 502 -39.59 49.97 9.54
CA LYS A 502 -39.66 48.75 8.73
C LYS A 502 -38.59 48.74 7.65
N ARG A 503 -37.78 47.69 7.55
CA ARG A 503 -36.95 47.44 6.40
C ARG A 503 -37.66 46.50 5.42
N ASN A 504 -38.02 47.01 4.27
CA ASN A 504 -38.54 46.28 3.12
C ASN A 504 -37.48 45.40 2.50
N ARG A 505 -37.78 44.11 2.41
CA ARG A 505 -37.00 43.12 1.67
C ARG A 505 -37.67 42.93 0.31
N VAL A 506 -37.06 43.45 -0.73
CA VAL A 506 -37.47 43.23 -2.13
C VAL A 506 -36.90 41.90 -2.63
N ARG A 507 -37.80 40.99 -2.97
CA ARG A 507 -37.50 39.74 -3.70
C ARG A 507 -37.26 40.07 -5.17
N ARG A 508 -36.05 39.84 -5.68
CA ARG A 508 -35.78 39.83 -7.12
C ARG A 508 -35.92 38.40 -7.67
N ARG A 509 -36.89 38.26 -8.55
CA ARG A 509 -37.18 37.06 -9.37
C ARG A 509 -36.53 37.32 -10.73
N THR A 510 -35.58 36.48 -11.15
CA THR A 510 -34.99 36.53 -12.50
C THR A 510 -35.77 35.61 -13.41
N VAL A 511 -36.31 36.21 -14.48
CA VAL A 511 -36.89 35.53 -15.64
C VAL A 511 -35.98 35.78 -16.84
N ARG A 512 -35.78 34.70 -17.58
CA ARG A 512 -35.01 34.51 -18.81
C ARG A 512 -35.67 35.21 -19.99
N GLY A 513 -34.89 35.89 -20.87
CA GLY A 513 -35.40 36.37 -22.18
C GLY A 513 -34.41 37.22 -22.95
N LYS A 514 -33.88 36.68 -23.98
CA LYS A 514 -33.45 37.01 -25.35
C LYS A 514 -33.26 38.50 -25.77
N ALA A 515 -32.06 38.70 -26.31
CA ALA A 515 -31.57 39.47 -27.48
C ALA A 515 -32.26 40.76 -27.96
N SER A 516 -31.50 41.81 -28.12
CA SER A 516 -31.09 42.46 -29.39
C SER A 516 -30.64 43.91 -29.18
N ASP A 517 -29.55 44.23 -29.83
CA ASP A 517 -29.07 45.46 -30.49
C ASP A 517 -29.45 46.87 -30.00
N GLY A 518 -28.42 47.72 -30.00
CA GLY A 518 -28.54 49.11 -30.37
C GLY A 518 -27.88 50.14 -29.46
N ASP A 519 -26.73 50.56 -29.88
CA ASP A 519 -26.18 51.93 -30.07
C ASP A 519 -26.24 53.03 -28.99
N THR A 520 -25.06 53.63 -28.90
CA THR A 520 -24.70 55.06 -28.78
C THR A 520 -24.55 55.72 -27.40
N ALA A 521 -23.32 56.17 -27.25
CA ALA A 521 -22.80 57.51 -26.93
C ALA A 521 -22.60 58.02 -25.48
N ALA A 522 -21.35 58.37 -25.28
CA ALA A 522 -20.79 59.58 -24.65
C ALA A 522 -20.88 59.72 -23.11
N ALA A 523 -19.82 59.94 -22.41
CA ALA A 523 -18.76 60.87 -22.36
C ALA A 523 -18.27 61.02 -20.90
N SER A 524 -16.97 61.29 -20.79
CA SER A 524 -16.24 62.07 -19.77
C SER A 524 -16.05 61.43 -18.37
N GLY A 525 -14.89 61.44 -17.81
CA GLY A 525 -13.58 62.02 -17.99
C GLY A 525 -12.69 61.72 -16.82
N ALA A 526 -11.40 61.75 -17.14
CA ALA A 526 -10.24 62.16 -16.36
C ALA A 526 -9.85 61.36 -15.10
N ASP A 527 -8.64 61.03 -14.77
CA ASP A 527 -7.33 61.58 -15.11
C ASP A 527 -6.24 60.62 -14.58
N ALA A 528 -5.19 60.40 -15.38
CA ALA A 528 -3.75 60.45 -15.20
C ALA A 528 -3.09 59.57 -14.12
N THR A 529 -2.02 58.81 -14.33
CA THR A 529 -0.76 59.16 -14.99
C THR A 529 0.10 57.90 -15.20
N GLU A 530 0.62 57.74 -16.40
CA GLU A 530 1.86 57.04 -16.77
C GLU A 530 3.08 57.96 -16.54
N PRO A 531 4.35 57.52 -16.60
CA PRO A 531 4.96 57.32 -17.91
C PRO A 531 6.02 56.16 -18.02
N LYS A 532 6.08 55.52 -19.19
CA LYS A 532 7.08 55.57 -20.31
C LYS A 532 8.53 55.16 -19.96
N ALA A 533 9.28 54.51 -20.77
CA ALA A 533 9.40 53.96 -22.10
C ALA A 533 10.87 53.57 -22.30
N SER A 534 11.25 52.64 -23.12
CA SER A 534 11.78 52.73 -24.51
C SER A 534 12.62 51.47 -24.79
N ASN A 535 12.39 50.70 -25.82
CA ASN A 535 12.67 50.82 -27.24
C ASN A 535 14.04 50.33 -27.71
N GLY A 536 14.07 49.52 -28.79
CA GLY A 536 15.17 49.25 -29.68
C GLY A 536 15.26 47.76 -30.10
N GLN A 537 14.57 47.23 -31.06
CA GLN A 537 14.73 47.15 -32.54
C GLN A 537 16.02 46.47 -33.04
N GLN A 538 15.80 45.29 -33.70
CA GLN A 538 16.23 44.87 -35.08
C GLN A 538 17.67 44.44 -35.34
N LYS A 539 17.89 43.21 -35.87
CA LYS A 539 18.04 42.87 -37.31
C LYS A 539 18.70 41.52 -37.49
N ASP A 540 18.11 40.68 -38.33
CA ASP A 540 18.80 39.67 -39.16
C ASP A 540 19.65 40.33 -40.23
N PRO A 541 20.67 39.64 -40.83
CA PRO A 541 20.44 38.89 -42.06
C PRO A 541 21.35 37.67 -42.34
N GLN A 542 20.84 36.69 -43.09
CA GLN A 542 21.34 36.00 -44.32
C GLN A 542 22.86 35.85 -44.53
N ALA A 543 23.40 34.83 -45.20
CA ALA A 543 23.09 33.70 -46.06
C ALA A 543 24.41 33.07 -46.55
N ASP A 544 24.27 31.97 -47.31
CA ASP A 544 25.25 31.35 -48.25
C ASP A 544 26.24 30.33 -47.65
N GLY A 545 26.42 29.17 -48.20
CA GLY A 545 26.08 28.56 -49.44
C GLY A 545 26.73 27.19 -49.62
N ALA A 546 26.05 26.36 -50.37
CA ALA A 546 26.51 25.37 -51.35
C ALA A 546 27.38 24.19 -50.85
N SER A 547 27.15 23.01 -51.18
CA SER A 547 26.76 22.10 -52.27
C SER A 547 27.51 20.80 -51.99
N GLU A 548 27.14 19.60 -52.30
CA GLU A 548 26.60 18.88 -53.43
C GLU A 548 26.41 17.39 -53.08
N ARG A 549 25.30 16.83 -53.61
CA ARG A 549 25.08 15.52 -54.28
C ARG A 549 25.40 14.21 -53.53
N ALA A 550 24.63 13.17 -53.61
CA ALA A 550 23.55 12.59 -54.39
C ALA A 550 23.26 11.24 -53.71
N GLY A 551 22.19 10.61 -53.73
CA GLY A 551 21.12 10.26 -54.57
C GLY A 551 20.36 9.07 -54.01
N SER A 552 19.06 9.10 -54.26
CA SER A 552 18.11 8.06 -54.66
C SER A 552 17.90 6.85 -53.72
N ASP A 553 16.72 6.42 -53.35
CA ASP A 553 15.42 6.32 -54.00
C ASP A 553 14.33 6.05 -52.96
N ALA A 554 13.21 6.72 -53.07
CA ALA A 554 11.92 6.31 -52.53
C ALA A 554 11.15 5.51 -53.62
N PRO A 555 10.07 4.77 -53.33
CA PRO A 555 8.80 5.45 -53.31
C PRO A 555 7.69 4.90 -52.35
N ALA A 556 6.94 5.80 -51.82
CA ALA A 556 5.50 6.08 -52.02
C ALA A 556 4.46 5.17 -51.35
N SER A 557 3.71 5.81 -50.46
CA SER A 557 2.36 5.46 -50.00
C SER A 557 1.33 5.52 -51.14
N PRO A 558 0.13 4.97 -50.97
CA PRO A 558 -0.99 5.92 -50.82
C PRO A 558 -2.13 5.54 -49.84
N ALA A 559 -2.81 6.60 -49.50
CA ALA A 559 -3.97 6.72 -48.63
C ALA A 559 -5.32 6.44 -49.32
N ARG A 560 -6.37 6.32 -48.47
CA ARG A 560 -7.81 6.55 -48.67
C ARG A 560 -8.68 5.37 -49.17
N ARG A 561 -9.77 4.99 -48.50
CA ARG A 561 -11.08 5.64 -48.35
C ARG A 561 -12.12 4.76 -47.66
N ARG A 562 -12.97 5.37 -46.85
CA ARG A 562 -14.27 4.94 -46.33
C ARG A 562 -15.20 4.36 -47.43
N ARG A 563 -16.01 3.31 -47.07
CA ARG A 563 -17.46 3.33 -47.32
C ARG A 563 -18.22 2.24 -46.57
N ARG A 564 -19.31 2.66 -45.98
CA ARG A 564 -20.46 1.91 -45.46
C ARG A 564 -21.16 1.16 -46.62
N ARG A 565 -21.70 -0.05 -46.36
CA ARG A 565 -23.12 -0.35 -46.66
C ARG A 565 -23.54 -1.72 -46.11
N ARG A 566 -24.79 -1.72 -45.72
CA ARG A 566 -25.68 -2.82 -45.31
C ARG A 566 -25.89 -3.85 -46.43
N GLY A 567 -26.34 -5.06 -46.02
CA GLY A 567 -27.16 -5.92 -46.89
C GLY A 567 -27.21 -7.38 -46.44
N ASN A 568 -28.32 -7.75 -45.96
CA ASN A 568 -29.07 -9.00 -45.85
C ASN A 568 -28.76 -10.13 -46.86
N GLY A 569 -29.06 -11.35 -46.37
CA GLY A 569 -29.58 -12.46 -47.23
C GLY A 569 -28.82 -13.77 -46.98
N ALA A 570 -29.29 -14.69 -46.17
CA ALA A 570 -30.15 -15.84 -46.41
C ALA A 570 -29.48 -17.00 -47.15
N ALA A 571 -29.51 -18.14 -46.46
CA ALA A 571 -29.88 -19.50 -46.89
C ALA A 571 -28.88 -20.38 -47.69
N GLY A 572 -28.77 -21.58 -47.19
CA GLY A 572 -28.81 -22.80 -48.02
C GLY A 572 -27.70 -23.80 -47.77
N HIS A 573 -28.06 -24.91 -47.11
CA HIS A 573 -27.84 -26.32 -47.45
C HIS A 573 -26.45 -26.72 -48.00
N ASP A 574 -25.86 -27.80 -47.73
CA ASP A 574 -26.21 -29.18 -47.33
C ASP A 574 -24.93 -30.03 -47.20
N THR A 575 -25.06 -31.06 -46.40
CA THR A 575 -24.63 -32.44 -46.55
C THR A 575 -23.19 -32.91 -46.28
N ALA A 576 -23.15 -33.76 -45.30
CA ALA A 576 -22.68 -35.16 -45.26
C ALA A 576 -21.15 -35.37 -45.32
N SER A 577 -20.53 -36.27 -44.64
CA SER A 577 -20.82 -37.58 -44.06
C SER A 577 -19.53 -38.13 -43.42
N GLN A 578 -19.70 -38.91 -42.37
CA GLN A 578 -19.04 -40.19 -42.06
C GLN A 578 -17.51 -40.17 -41.85
N ASP A 579 -16.90 -40.75 -40.84
CA ASP A 579 -17.12 -42.05 -40.23
C ASP A 579 -16.37 -42.13 -38.89
N ALA A 580 -16.99 -42.76 -37.92
CA ALA A 580 -16.34 -43.47 -36.83
C ALA A 580 -16.05 -44.90 -37.32
N PRO A 581 -15.24 -45.76 -36.68
CA PRO A 581 -15.75 -46.47 -35.51
C PRO A 581 -14.72 -46.93 -34.44
N ASN A 582 -15.30 -47.16 -33.26
CA ASN A 582 -15.25 -48.34 -32.35
C ASN A 582 -13.93 -48.86 -31.79
N ALA A 583 -13.96 -48.94 -30.51
CA ALA A 583 -14.29 -50.01 -29.53
C ALA A 583 -13.06 -50.86 -29.18
N ASP A 584 -12.77 -51.21 -27.98
CA ASP A 584 -13.35 -52.12 -27.00
C ASP A 584 -12.52 -52.08 -25.71
N THR A 585 -13.11 -51.91 -24.55
CA THR A 585 -13.55 -52.89 -23.55
C THR A 585 -12.47 -53.73 -22.86
N VAL A 586 -12.62 -53.76 -21.54
CA VAL A 586 -12.47 -54.84 -20.53
C VAL A 586 -11.56 -54.40 -19.36
N ALA A 587 -12.11 -54.03 -18.25
CA ALA A 587 -12.63 -54.74 -17.08
C ALA A 587 -11.58 -55.33 -16.15
N ALA A 588 -11.73 -54.84 -14.94
CA ALA A 588 -11.81 -55.53 -13.64
C ALA A 588 -10.53 -56.13 -12.98
N SER A 589 -10.35 -55.80 -11.78
CA SER A 589 -10.49 -56.59 -10.58
C SER A 589 -9.37 -56.50 -9.56
N SER A 590 -9.74 -55.95 -8.41
CA SER A 590 -9.60 -56.50 -7.04
C SER A 590 -8.25 -56.80 -6.40
N ALA A 591 -8.14 -56.21 -5.24
CA ALA A 591 -7.70 -56.78 -3.96
C ALA A 591 -6.21 -56.99 -3.70
N GLN A 592 -5.70 -56.26 -2.84
CA GLN A 592 -5.39 -56.47 -1.42
C GLN A 592 -4.79 -55.21 -0.79
#